data_38a936a2bc083867988f8cce1e036338
#
_entry.id   38a936a2bc083867988f8cce1e036338
#
_cell.length_a   1.000
_cell.length_b   1.000
_cell.length_c   1.000
_cell.angle_alpha   90.00
_cell.angle_beta   90.00
_cell.angle_gamma   90.00
#
_symmetry.space_group_name_H-M   'P 1'
#
loop_
_entity.id
_entity.type
_entity.pdbx_description
1 polymer ?
#
loop_
_entity_poly.entity_id
_entity_poly.type
_entity_poly.pdbx_seq_one_letter_code
_entity_poly.pdbx_strand_id
1 'polypeptide(L)'
;NASGKVIAINFAKTSSDGVEGMAYSIPVSNVKELISSLMSKQTRQKVDSDNAGYLGIAAIDITSTYASMYGYPQGIMVRTVASGSAAEKAGLSAYDIIVGFDDQSISTMSGLQSLLQYYSAGETVKVDYYHLEGSEYVLKSVEVTLGKKN
;
A
#
# COMPACT_ATOMS: atom_id res chain seq x y z
N ASN A 1 2.55 -25.11 23.38
CA ASN A 1 3.32 -26.29 23.77
C ASN A 1 3.51 -26.31 25.30
N ALA A 2 4.14 -27.34 25.83
CA ALA A 2 4.39 -27.49 27.27
C ALA A 2 5.20 -26.32 27.92
N SER A 3 5.88 -25.50 27.10
CA SER A 3 6.61 -24.30 27.55
C SER A 3 5.79 -23.00 27.40
N GLY A 4 4.49 -23.09 27.23
CA GLY A 4 3.59 -21.93 27.07
C GLY A 4 3.72 -21.19 25.73
N LYS A 5 4.48 -21.72 24.76
CA LYS A 5 4.66 -21.08 23.44
C LYS A 5 3.54 -21.51 22.46
N VAL A 6 2.97 -20.54 21.78
CA VAL A 6 2.05 -20.79 20.67
C VAL A 6 2.85 -21.37 19.49
N ILE A 7 2.39 -22.49 18.95
CA ILE A 7 3.06 -23.20 17.82
C ILE A 7 2.25 -23.15 16.52
N ALA A 8 0.92 -23.05 16.65
CA ALA A 8 0.02 -22.92 15.51
C ALA A 8 -1.34 -22.37 15.95
N ILE A 9 -2.11 -21.85 15.00
CA ILE A 9 -3.48 -21.36 15.21
C ILE A 9 -4.41 -22.24 14.37
N ASN A 10 -5.36 -22.91 14.99
CA ASN A 10 -6.39 -23.71 14.31
C ASN A 10 -7.46 -22.77 13.76
N PHE A 11 -7.79 -22.89 12.48
CA PHE A 11 -8.78 -22.01 11.85
C PHE A 11 -9.95 -22.75 11.20
N ALA A 12 -9.82 -24.01 10.89
CA ALA A 12 -10.90 -24.80 10.31
C ALA A 12 -10.85 -26.26 10.74
N LYS A 13 -12.02 -26.85 10.86
CA LYS A 13 -12.21 -28.28 11.01
C LYS A 13 -13.23 -28.74 9.96
N THR A 14 -12.87 -29.73 9.15
CA THR A 14 -13.80 -30.31 8.21
C THR A 14 -14.52 -31.47 8.89
N SER A 15 -15.85 -31.43 8.89
CA SER A 15 -16.71 -32.56 9.23
C SER A 15 -17.62 -32.85 8.04
N SER A 16 -17.39 -33.95 7.35
CA SER A 16 -18.33 -34.51 6.37
C SER A 16 -18.55 -35.97 6.69
N ASP A 17 -19.68 -36.53 6.26
CA ASP A 17 -19.99 -37.93 6.48
C ASP A 17 -18.86 -38.82 5.96
N GLY A 18 -18.18 -39.51 6.88
CA GLY A 18 -17.09 -40.43 6.59
C GLY A 18 -15.66 -39.92 6.74
N VAL A 19 -15.44 -38.64 7.11
CA VAL A 19 -14.11 -38.10 7.39
C VAL A 19 -14.10 -37.38 8.74
N GLU A 20 -13.71 -38.10 9.78
CA GLU A 20 -13.44 -37.49 11.10
C GLU A 20 -11.96 -37.15 11.24
N GLY A 21 -11.69 -35.95 11.76
CA GLY A 21 -10.39 -35.62 12.35
C GLY A 21 -9.44 -34.77 11.53
N MET A 22 -9.80 -34.23 10.37
CA MET A 22 -8.93 -33.26 9.69
C MET A 22 -9.14 -31.86 10.24
N ALA A 23 -8.13 -31.32 10.90
CA ALA A 23 -8.06 -29.94 11.35
C ALA A 23 -6.97 -29.19 10.61
N TYR A 24 -7.27 -27.98 10.16
CA TYR A 24 -6.31 -27.11 9.51
C TYR A 24 -5.75 -26.12 10.53
N SER A 25 -4.44 -26.02 10.58
CA SER A 25 -3.75 -25.05 11.43
C SER A 25 -2.64 -24.36 10.67
N ILE A 26 -2.47 -23.07 10.94
CA ILE A 26 -1.38 -22.28 10.39
C ILE A 26 -0.25 -22.29 11.40
N PRO A 27 0.95 -22.85 11.09
CA PRO A 27 2.11 -22.79 11.96
C PRO A 27 2.49 -21.33 12.22
N VAL A 28 2.80 -20.99 13.47
CA VAL A 28 3.24 -19.61 13.83
C VAL A 28 4.51 -19.20 13.08
N SER A 29 5.37 -20.16 12.74
CA SER A 29 6.57 -19.89 11.92
C SER A 29 6.24 -19.21 10.59
N ASN A 30 5.12 -19.57 9.96
CA ASN A 30 4.74 -19.02 8.65
C ASN A 30 4.16 -17.60 8.71
N VAL A 31 3.69 -17.18 9.88
CA VAL A 31 3.06 -15.86 10.08
C VAL A 31 3.86 -14.96 11.01
N LYS A 32 4.98 -15.45 11.56
CA LYS A 32 5.78 -14.71 12.53
C LYS A 32 6.30 -13.38 11.97
N GLU A 33 6.79 -13.37 10.74
CA GLU A 33 7.27 -12.15 10.09
C GLU A 33 6.12 -11.18 9.83
N LEU A 34 4.96 -11.67 9.39
CA LEU A 34 3.76 -10.88 9.21
C LEU A 34 3.28 -10.27 10.54
N ILE A 35 3.23 -11.08 11.61
CA ILE A 35 2.85 -10.61 12.95
C ILE A 35 3.85 -9.54 13.43
N SER A 36 5.15 -9.78 13.29
CA SER A 36 6.18 -8.80 13.68
C SER A 36 6.05 -7.49 12.89
N SER A 37 5.78 -7.57 11.59
CA SER A 37 5.53 -6.41 10.74
C SER A 37 4.27 -5.65 11.17
N LEU A 38 3.19 -6.36 11.48
CA LEU A 38 1.95 -5.75 11.98
C LEU A 38 2.11 -5.13 13.38
N MET A 39 2.89 -5.76 14.25
CA MET A 39 3.18 -5.24 15.59
C MET A 39 4.11 -4.02 15.57
N SER A 40 4.99 -3.92 14.59
CA SER A 40 5.87 -2.76 14.41
C SER A 40 5.15 -1.56 13.76
N LYS A 41 4.00 -1.78 13.12
CA LYS A 41 3.18 -0.67 12.60
C LYS A 41 2.59 0.11 13.77
N GLN A 42 3.13 1.31 13.99
CA GLN A 42 2.54 2.24 14.95
C GLN A 42 1.14 2.60 14.49
N THR A 43 0.17 2.57 15.43
CA THR A 43 -1.16 3.12 15.19
C THR A 43 -1.01 4.64 14.99
N ARG A 44 -1.05 5.09 13.75
CA ARG A 44 -0.94 6.52 13.43
C ARG A 44 -2.22 7.23 13.87
N GLN A 45 -2.06 8.37 14.52
CA GLN A 45 -3.16 9.27 14.79
C GLN A 45 -3.38 10.18 13.60
N LYS A 46 -4.63 10.60 13.40
CA LYS A 46 -4.96 11.57 12.36
C LYS A 46 -4.28 12.90 12.66
N VAL A 47 -3.59 13.43 11.67
CA VAL A 47 -2.90 14.72 11.74
C VAL A 47 -3.90 15.85 11.50
N ASP A 48 -3.69 17.00 12.14
CA ASP A 48 -4.47 18.21 11.86
C ASP A 48 -4.39 18.56 10.37
N SER A 49 -5.53 18.97 9.79
CA SER A 49 -5.64 19.26 8.35
C SER A 49 -4.59 20.23 7.83
N ASP A 50 -4.20 21.20 8.68
CA ASP A 50 -3.20 22.22 8.34
C ASP A 50 -1.76 21.68 8.30
N ASN A 51 -1.53 20.49 8.85
CA ASN A 51 -0.22 19.85 8.88
C ASN A 51 -0.21 18.50 8.17
N ALA A 52 -1.31 18.12 7.52
CA ALA A 52 -1.40 16.90 6.76
C ALA A 52 -0.45 16.88 5.56
N GLY A 53 0.17 15.74 5.33
CA GLY A 53 1.08 15.52 4.23
C GLY A 53 0.39 15.68 2.87
N TYR A 54 1.09 16.30 1.94
CA TYR A 54 0.61 16.54 0.59
C TYR A 54 1.62 16.06 -0.45
N LEU A 55 1.15 15.26 -1.40
CA LEU A 55 1.99 14.70 -2.46
C LEU A 55 2.10 15.64 -3.67
N GLY A 56 1.02 16.37 -3.97
CA GLY A 56 0.99 17.33 -5.08
C GLY A 56 0.76 16.72 -6.44
N ILE A 57 -0.14 15.73 -6.53
CA ILE A 57 -0.55 15.10 -7.77
C ILE A 57 -2.05 15.25 -8.01
N ALA A 58 -2.45 15.26 -9.27
CA ALA A 58 -3.80 14.90 -9.70
C ALA A 58 -3.73 13.57 -10.44
N ALA A 59 -4.56 12.61 -10.04
CA ALA A 59 -4.54 11.26 -10.57
C ALA A 59 -5.96 10.74 -10.80
N ILE A 60 -6.07 9.69 -11.59
CA ILE A 60 -7.32 8.97 -11.86
C ILE A 60 -7.17 7.50 -11.46
N ASP A 61 -8.24 6.91 -10.99
CA ASP A 61 -8.27 5.50 -10.64
C ASP A 61 -8.27 4.64 -11.90
N ILE A 62 -7.38 3.63 -11.96
CA ILE A 62 -7.41 2.61 -13.00
C ILE A 62 -8.37 1.51 -12.54
N THR A 63 -9.55 1.49 -13.14
CA THR A 63 -10.53 0.44 -12.87
C THR A 63 -10.04 -0.92 -13.36
N SER A 64 -10.56 -2.01 -12.78
CA SER A 64 -10.22 -3.38 -13.22
C SER A 64 -10.51 -3.61 -14.71
N THR A 65 -11.54 -2.97 -15.24
CA THR A 65 -11.89 -3.01 -16.67
C THR A 65 -10.80 -2.39 -17.53
N TYR A 66 -10.32 -1.20 -17.15
CA TYR A 66 -9.23 -0.54 -17.87
C TYR A 66 -7.92 -1.31 -17.75
N ALA A 67 -7.61 -1.81 -16.56
CA ALA A 67 -6.43 -2.65 -16.32
C ALA A 67 -6.41 -3.87 -17.26
N SER A 68 -7.53 -4.59 -17.36
CA SER A 68 -7.66 -5.77 -18.22
C SER A 68 -7.65 -5.44 -19.72
N MET A 69 -8.25 -4.31 -20.12
CA MET A 69 -8.38 -3.94 -21.53
C MET A 69 -7.05 -3.46 -22.14
N TYR A 70 -6.26 -2.74 -21.36
CA TYR A 70 -5.02 -2.10 -21.83
C TYR A 70 -3.74 -2.69 -21.23
N GLY A 71 -3.85 -3.72 -20.39
CA GLY A 71 -2.70 -4.32 -19.71
C GLY A 71 -2.04 -3.42 -18.67
N TYR A 72 -2.78 -2.44 -18.13
CA TYR A 72 -2.25 -1.54 -17.11
C TYR A 72 -2.21 -2.20 -15.73
N PRO A 73 -1.21 -1.89 -14.89
CA PRO A 73 -1.26 -2.20 -13.47
C PRO A 73 -2.48 -1.54 -12.80
N GLN A 74 -3.10 -2.24 -11.85
CA GLN A 74 -4.13 -1.62 -11.01
C GLN A 74 -3.50 -0.61 -10.06
N GLY A 75 -4.06 0.60 -10.01
CA GLY A 75 -3.52 1.68 -9.18
C GLY A 75 -4.14 3.02 -9.55
N ILE A 76 -3.46 4.08 -9.21
CA ILE A 76 -3.84 5.45 -9.60
C ILE A 76 -2.84 6.02 -10.60
N MET A 77 -3.33 6.38 -11.79
CA MET A 77 -2.50 6.98 -12.84
C MET A 77 -2.36 8.48 -12.60
N VAL A 78 -1.13 8.94 -12.45
CA VAL A 78 -0.80 10.35 -12.32
C VAL A 78 -1.12 11.07 -13.64
N ARG A 79 -1.94 12.10 -13.57
CA ARG A 79 -2.29 12.96 -14.72
C ARG A 79 -1.42 14.21 -14.76
N THR A 80 -1.24 14.82 -13.61
CA THR A 80 -0.40 16.01 -13.46
C THR A 80 0.33 15.98 -12.13
N VAL A 81 1.52 16.55 -12.13
CA VAL A 81 2.34 16.80 -10.95
C VAL A 81 2.46 18.31 -10.77
N ALA A 82 2.14 18.80 -9.58
CA ALA A 82 2.24 20.23 -9.28
C ALA A 82 3.70 20.64 -9.17
N SER A 83 4.05 21.80 -9.75
CA SER A 83 5.41 22.33 -9.68
C SER A 83 5.82 22.64 -8.23
N GLY A 84 7.04 22.28 -7.86
CA GLY A 84 7.60 22.43 -6.52
C GLY A 84 7.04 21.43 -5.48
N SER A 85 6.16 20.49 -5.91
CA SER A 85 5.54 19.51 -5.03
C SER A 85 6.51 18.42 -4.56
N ALA A 86 6.06 17.66 -3.57
CA ALA A 86 6.77 16.46 -3.10
C ALA A 86 6.96 15.41 -4.21
N ALA A 87 5.93 15.21 -5.02
CA ALA A 87 5.95 14.28 -6.14
C ALA A 87 6.97 14.69 -7.22
N GLU A 88 7.02 15.97 -7.58
CA GLU A 88 7.99 16.47 -8.55
C GLU A 88 9.43 16.29 -8.06
N LYS A 89 9.69 16.66 -6.79
CA LYS A 89 11.01 16.50 -6.16
C LYS A 89 11.47 15.05 -6.08
N ALA A 90 10.53 14.14 -5.93
CA ALA A 90 10.78 12.69 -5.93
C ALA A 90 10.93 12.10 -7.34
N GLY A 91 10.69 12.87 -8.39
CA GLY A 91 10.82 12.43 -9.79
C GLY A 91 9.59 11.70 -10.34
N LEU A 92 8.44 11.78 -9.66
CA LEU A 92 7.19 11.27 -10.21
C LEU A 92 6.73 12.13 -11.39
N SER A 93 6.20 11.49 -12.41
CA SER A 93 5.82 12.11 -13.67
C SER A 93 4.39 11.75 -14.08
N ALA A 94 3.87 12.47 -15.06
CA ALA A 94 2.60 12.09 -15.67
C ALA A 94 2.69 10.69 -16.30
N TYR A 95 1.61 9.93 -16.21
CA TYR A 95 1.45 8.53 -16.62
C TYR A 95 2.14 7.50 -15.71
N ASP A 96 2.83 7.89 -14.64
CA ASP A 96 3.21 6.95 -13.60
C ASP A 96 1.95 6.39 -12.91
N ILE A 97 1.99 5.10 -12.55
CA ILE A 97 0.88 4.43 -11.88
C ILE A 97 1.31 4.08 -10.48
N ILE A 98 0.81 4.82 -9.48
CA ILE A 98 1.09 4.56 -8.08
C ILE A 98 0.25 3.37 -7.62
N VAL A 99 0.91 2.39 -7.00
CA VAL A 99 0.31 1.13 -6.53
C VAL A 99 0.55 0.88 -5.04
N GLY A 100 1.49 1.62 -4.43
CA GLY A 100 1.83 1.48 -3.02
C GLY A 100 2.22 2.80 -2.37
N PHE A 101 1.93 2.93 -1.08
CA PHE A 101 2.28 4.06 -0.25
C PHE A 101 2.57 3.55 1.18
N ASP A 102 3.81 3.69 1.64
CA ASP A 102 4.28 3.23 2.96
C ASP A 102 3.89 1.76 3.24
N ASP A 103 4.27 0.86 2.31
CA ASP A 103 3.96 -0.58 2.33
C ASP A 103 2.46 -0.94 2.32
N GLN A 104 1.59 0.01 2.01
CA GLN A 104 0.16 -0.21 1.82
C GLN A 104 -0.22 -0.12 0.35
N SER A 105 -0.99 -1.09 -0.15
CA SER A 105 -1.46 -1.08 -1.54
C SER A 105 -2.45 0.05 -1.79
N ILE A 106 -2.27 0.77 -2.89
CA ILE A 106 -3.12 1.86 -3.34
C ILE A 106 -3.80 1.47 -4.64
N SER A 107 -5.13 1.55 -4.66
CA SER A 107 -5.93 1.30 -5.86
C SER A 107 -6.83 2.48 -6.23
N THR A 108 -7.04 3.45 -5.33
CA THR A 108 -7.90 4.61 -5.56
C THR A 108 -7.28 5.90 -5.00
N MET A 109 -7.59 7.02 -5.64
CA MET A 109 -7.17 8.35 -5.17
C MET A 109 -7.78 8.69 -3.80
N SER A 110 -9.01 8.29 -3.57
CA SER A 110 -9.66 8.46 -2.26
C SER A 110 -8.95 7.66 -1.15
N GLY A 111 -8.46 6.46 -1.47
CA GLY A 111 -7.63 5.66 -0.56
C GLY A 111 -6.34 6.37 -0.18
N LEU A 112 -5.61 6.89 -1.17
CA LEU A 112 -4.39 7.66 -0.94
C LEU A 112 -4.67 8.91 -0.09
N GLN A 113 -5.72 9.66 -0.41
CA GLN A 113 -6.11 10.85 0.37
C GLN A 113 -6.45 10.51 1.82
N SER A 114 -7.12 9.38 2.05
CA SER A 114 -7.44 8.90 3.40
C SER A 114 -6.18 8.53 4.18
N LEU A 115 -5.19 7.93 3.53
CA LEU A 115 -3.91 7.61 4.16
C LEU A 115 -3.11 8.88 4.49
N LEU A 116 -3.03 9.84 3.58
CA LEU A 116 -2.28 11.08 3.78
C LEU A 116 -2.74 11.88 5.00
N GLN A 117 -3.98 11.69 5.50
CA GLN A 117 -4.46 12.30 6.72
C GLN A 117 -3.74 11.81 8.00
N TYR A 118 -3.00 10.71 7.92
CA TYR A 118 -2.24 10.14 9.04
C TYR A 118 -0.74 10.40 8.94
N TYR A 119 -0.31 11.20 7.96
CA TYR A 119 1.09 11.56 7.73
C TYR A 119 1.26 13.07 7.79
N SER A 120 2.30 13.52 8.46
CA SER A 120 2.61 14.95 8.58
C SER A 120 3.39 15.45 7.37
N ALA A 121 3.24 16.73 7.07
CA ALA A 121 4.17 17.40 6.17
C ALA A 121 5.61 17.29 6.71
N GLY A 122 6.56 16.99 5.84
CA GLY A 122 7.95 16.72 6.19
C GLY A 122 8.28 15.26 6.47
N GLU A 123 7.29 14.37 6.63
CA GLU A 123 7.56 12.93 6.73
C GLU A 123 8.03 12.37 5.38
N THR A 124 9.01 11.46 5.43
CA THR A 124 9.47 10.71 4.25
C THR A 124 8.80 9.35 4.22
N VAL A 125 8.20 9.02 3.10
CA VAL A 125 7.44 7.79 2.87
C VAL A 125 7.91 7.12 1.58
N LYS A 126 7.82 5.80 1.53
CA LYS A 126 8.09 5.03 0.33
C LYS A 126 6.85 5.00 -0.55
N VAL A 127 7.02 5.31 -1.84
CA VAL A 127 5.98 5.21 -2.85
C VAL A 127 6.42 4.19 -3.89
N ASP A 128 5.59 3.16 -4.09
CA ASP A 128 5.78 2.17 -5.13
C ASP A 128 4.91 2.54 -6.33
N TYR A 129 5.51 2.59 -7.51
CA TYR A 129 4.83 3.00 -8.73
C TYR A 129 5.39 2.29 -9.96
N TYR A 130 4.58 2.17 -10.97
CA TYR A 130 5.02 1.74 -12.29
C TYR A 130 5.34 2.95 -13.16
N HIS A 131 6.52 2.93 -13.74
CA HIS A 131 6.98 3.93 -14.72
C HIS A 131 6.98 3.30 -16.11
N LEU A 132 6.54 4.07 -17.12
CA LEU A 132 6.53 3.61 -18.50
C LEU A 132 7.94 3.74 -19.10
N GLU A 133 8.60 2.62 -19.36
CA GLU A 133 9.90 2.56 -20.07
C GLU A 133 9.68 1.98 -21.47
N GLY A 134 9.69 2.84 -22.46
CA GLY A 134 9.36 2.44 -23.84
C GLY A 134 7.90 2.00 -23.94
N SER A 135 7.64 0.69 -23.99
CA SER A 135 6.29 0.12 -24.11
C SER A 135 5.87 -0.70 -22.88
N GLU A 136 6.70 -0.78 -21.86
CA GLU A 136 6.47 -1.62 -20.69
C GLU A 136 6.42 -0.80 -19.40
N TYR A 137 5.56 -1.22 -18.48
CA TYR A 137 5.49 -0.65 -17.14
C TYR A 137 6.45 -1.38 -16.19
N VAL A 138 7.45 -0.67 -15.70
CA VAL A 138 8.47 -1.18 -14.77
C VAL A 138 8.17 -0.70 -13.36
N LEU A 139 8.09 -1.64 -12.41
CA LEU A 139 7.88 -1.30 -11.00
C LEU A 139 9.13 -0.63 -10.42
N LYS A 140 8.91 0.53 -9.83
CA LYS A 140 9.94 1.33 -9.14
C LYS A 140 9.45 1.73 -7.76
N SER A 141 10.39 2.08 -6.90
CA SER A 141 10.13 2.62 -5.58
C SER A 141 10.94 3.90 -5.40
N VAL A 142 10.34 4.90 -4.76
CA VAL A 142 11.00 6.16 -4.46
C VAL A 142 10.62 6.65 -3.07
N GLU A 143 11.56 7.26 -2.36
CA GLU A 143 11.28 7.97 -1.12
C GLU A 143 10.78 9.38 -1.43
N VAL A 144 9.65 9.73 -0.85
CA VAL A 144 9.00 11.03 -1.04
C VAL A 144 8.87 11.73 0.30
N THR A 145 9.47 12.90 0.42
CA THR A 145 9.24 13.78 1.58
C THR A 145 7.98 14.59 1.32
N LEU A 146 6.94 14.33 2.10
CA LEU A 146 5.62 14.96 1.93
C LEU A 146 5.71 16.48 2.14
N GLY A 147 5.06 17.22 1.25
CA GLY A 147 4.91 18.65 1.36
C GLY A 147 3.72 19.05 2.24
N LYS A 148 3.51 20.34 2.36
CA LYS A 148 2.31 20.93 2.94
C LYS A 148 1.39 21.40 1.81
N LYS A 149 0.10 21.24 2.00
CA LYS A 149 -0.89 21.80 1.07
C LYS A 149 -0.94 23.32 1.30
N ASN A 150 -0.63 24.08 0.28
CA ASN A 150 -0.77 25.57 0.28
C ASN A 150 -2.23 25.95 0.03
#